data_cf363f3bb18b76f62cbe12b3ea371e23
#
_entry.id   cf363f3bb18b76f62cbe12b3ea371e23
#
_cell.length_a   1.000
_cell.length_b   1.000
_cell.length_c   1.000
_cell.angle_alpha   90.00
_cell.angle_beta   90.00
_cell.angle_gamma   90.00
#
_symmetry.space_group_name_H-M   'P 1'
#
loop_
_entity.id
_entity.type
_entity.pdbx_description
1 polymer ?
#
loop_
_entity_poly.entity_id
_entity_poly.type
_entity_poly.pdbx_seq_one_letter_code
_entity_poly.pdbx_strand_id
1 'polypeptide(L)'
;KQFQTLQKLSGEKAASVAESTQARGRINRLLREAEPTAFQAFVLDYLAVHLRSEVQLELVDLDVTPEEAEDGSIDNTYRLIIRGRANNEKRKGHDWVLDLQSELKKQPRVRDVFFGKRPRADTAAWYSFEMIIEPQYVSI
;
A
#
# COMPACT_ATOMS: atom_id res chain seq x y z
N LYS A 1 -5.61 -55.88 13.11
CA LYS A 1 -5.85 -54.64 13.90
C LYS A 1 -4.74 -53.60 13.70
N GLN A 2 -3.47 -53.98 13.70
CA GLN A 2 -2.38 -53.02 13.45
C GLN A 2 -2.40 -52.42 12.05
N PHE A 3 -2.78 -53.20 11.03
CA PHE A 3 -2.88 -52.73 9.67
C PHE A 3 -3.99 -51.68 9.50
N GLN A 4 -5.17 -51.87 10.11
CA GLN A 4 -6.26 -50.91 10.08
C GLN A 4 -5.91 -49.59 10.79
N THR A 5 -5.16 -49.70 11.91
CA THR A 5 -4.70 -48.52 12.64
C THR A 5 -3.70 -47.72 11.82
N LEU A 6 -2.77 -48.38 11.10
CA LEU A 6 -1.81 -47.70 10.21
C LEU A 6 -2.50 -47.01 9.05
N GLN A 7 -3.51 -47.62 8.43
CA GLN A 7 -4.30 -47.01 7.37
C GLN A 7 -5.05 -45.76 7.87
N LYS A 8 -5.63 -45.82 9.04
CA LYS A 8 -6.34 -44.72 9.66
C LYS A 8 -5.41 -43.56 9.96
N LEU A 9 -4.24 -43.84 10.54
CA LEU A 9 -3.23 -42.80 10.81
C LEU A 9 -2.71 -42.16 9.51
N SER A 10 -2.47 -42.96 8.48
CA SER A 10 -2.04 -42.44 7.18
C SER A 10 -3.11 -41.53 6.53
N GLY A 11 -4.39 -41.89 6.63
CA GLY A 11 -5.50 -41.08 6.15
C GLY A 11 -5.66 -39.78 6.92
N GLU A 12 -5.55 -39.83 8.25
CA GLU A 12 -5.60 -38.64 9.08
C GLU A 12 -4.44 -37.68 8.79
N LYS A 13 -3.23 -38.19 8.59
CA LYS A 13 -2.07 -37.39 8.24
C LYS A 13 -2.23 -36.71 6.87
N ALA A 14 -2.75 -37.40 5.87
CA ALA A 14 -3.00 -36.83 4.55
C ALA A 14 -4.07 -35.73 4.61
N ALA A 15 -5.16 -35.94 5.36
CA ALA A 15 -6.20 -34.93 5.58
C ALA A 15 -5.64 -33.69 6.31
N SER A 16 -4.79 -33.88 7.33
CA SER A 16 -4.15 -32.78 8.05
C SER A 16 -3.23 -31.94 7.14
N VAL A 17 -2.48 -32.55 6.24
CA VAL A 17 -1.64 -31.85 5.25
C VAL A 17 -2.50 -31.05 4.28
N ALA A 18 -3.60 -31.62 3.78
CA ALA A 18 -4.51 -30.91 2.89
C ALA A 18 -5.16 -29.70 3.57
N GLU A 19 -5.60 -29.83 4.82
CA GLU A 19 -6.14 -28.73 5.63
C GLU A 19 -5.09 -27.63 5.86
N SER A 20 -3.85 -28.01 6.14
CA SER A 20 -2.74 -27.05 6.33
C SER A 20 -2.45 -26.28 5.04
N THR A 21 -2.49 -26.92 3.88
CA THR A 21 -2.32 -26.27 2.57
C THR A 21 -3.46 -25.29 2.28
N GLN A 22 -4.70 -25.66 2.57
CA GLN A 22 -5.86 -24.79 2.42
C GLN A 22 -5.79 -23.59 3.38
N ALA A 23 -5.36 -23.81 4.62
CA ALA A 23 -5.18 -22.75 5.61
C ALA A 23 -4.11 -21.75 5.17
N ARG A 24 -2.99 -22.21 4.62
CA ARG A 24 -1.95 -21.34 4.06
C ARG A 24 -2.47 -20.52 2.89
N GLY A 25 -3.25 -21.12 2.00
CA GLY A 25 -3.88 -20.42 0.88
C GLY A 25 -4.83 -19.32 1.34
N ARG A 26 -5.61 -19.57 2.38
CA ARG A 26 -6.49 -18.58 2.99
C ARG A 26 -5.71 -17.44 3.65
N ILE A 27 -4.67 -17.77 4.40
CA ILE A 27 -3.80 -16.79 5.05
C ILE A 27 -3.14 -15.90 4.00
N ASN A 28 -2.58 -16.47 2.94
CA ASN A 28 -1.96 -15.70 1.86
C ASN A 28 -2.96 -14.76 1.18
N ARG A 29 -4.19 -15.23 0.96
CA ARG A 29 -5.27 -14.40 0.40
C ARG A 29 -5.60 -13.23 1.33
N LEU A 30 -5.77 -13.49 2.62
CA LEU A 30 -6.07 -12.46 3.62
C LEU A 30 -4.93 -11.45 3.72
N LEU A 31 -3.68 -11.89 3.67
CA LEU A 31 -2.52 -10.99 3.66
C LEU A 31 -2.52 -10.09 2.42
N ARG A 32 -2.82 -10.64 1.23
CA ARG A 32 -2.93 -9.85 0.01
C ARG A 32 -4.07 -8.84 0.05
N GLU A 33 -5.21 -9.22 0.59
CA GLU A 33 -6.36 -8.32 0.76
C GLU A 33 -6.09 -7.23 1.78
N ALA A 34 -5.32 -7.53 2.83
CA ALA A 34 -4.94 -6.57 3.87
C ALA A 34 -3.79 -5.65 3.47
N GLU A 35 -2.99 -6.00 2.47
CA GLU A 35 -1.79 -5.27 2.07
C GLU A 35 -2.07 -3.81 1.66
N PRO A 36 -3.12 -3.49 0.86
CA PRO A 36 -3.41 -2.10 0.53
C PRO A 36 -3.66 -1.23 1.77
N THR A 37 -4.43 -1.74 2.72
CA THR A 37 -4.71 -1.04 3.99
C THR A 37 -3.46 -0.91 4.84
N ALA A 38 -2.61 -1.94 4.89
CA ALA A 38 -1.34 -1.91 5.61
C ALA A 38 -0.37 -0.90 4.99
N PHE A 39 -0.32 -0.79 3.67
CA PHE A 39 0.47 0.21 2.97
C PHE A 39 -0.02 1.63 3.28
N GLN A 40 -1.33 1.85 3.24
CA GLN A 40 -1.93 3.13 3.61
C GLN A 40 -1.57 3.51 5.04
N ALA A 41 -1.70 2.59 5.99
CA ALA A 41 -1.33 2.81 7.38
C ALA A 41 0.15 3.15 7.53
N PHE A 42 1.04 2.46 6.82
CA PHE A 42 2.47 2.75 6.82
C PHE A 42 2.77 4.17 6.36
N VAL A 43 2.18 4.60 5.24
CA VAL A 43 2.39 5.95 4.71
C VAL A 43 1.82 7.01 5.66
N LEU A 44 0.62 6.79 6.20
CA LEU A 44 0.00 7.73 7.12
C LEU A 44 0.80 7.86 8.43
N ASP A 45 1.30 6.76 8.97
CA ASP A 45 2.16 6.78 10.16
C ASP A 45 3.46 7.54 9.90
N TYR A 46 4.08 7.32 8.75
CA TYR A 46 5.26 8.05 8.33
C TYR A 46 4.98 9.55 8.23
N LEU A 47 3.89 9.93 7.57
CA LEU A 47 3.51 11.33 7.41
C LEU A 47 3.17 11.99 8.74
N ALA A 48 2.52 11.27 9.65
CA ALA A 48 2.19 11.80 10.98
C ALA A 48 3.42 12.20 11.79
N VAL A 49 4.53 11.49 11.59
CA VAL A 49 5.79 11.76 12.29
C VAL A 49 6.65 12.80 11.57
N HIS A 50 6.68 12.76 10.24
CA HIS A 50 7.66 13.50 9.44
C HIS A 50 7.08 14.68 8.65
N LEU A 51 5.75 14.78 8.54
CA LEU A 51 5.13 15.87 7.80
C LEU A 51 5.39 17.20 8.51
N ARG A 52 5.89 18.17 7.75
CA ARG A 52 6.13 19.51 8.29
C ARG A 52 4.83 20.27 8.44
N SER A 53 4.80 21.20 9.42
CA SER A 53 3.61 22.02 9.69
C SER A 53 3.19 22.89 8.52
N GLU A 54 4.11 23.21 7.60
CA GLU A 54 3.85 24.00 6.39
C GLU A 54 3.07 23.23 5.33
N VAL A 55 2.99 21.90 5.46
CA VAL A 55 2.26 21.02 4.52
C VAL A 55 1.01 20.49 5.21
N GLN A 56 -0.13 20.70 4.59
CA GLN A 56 -1.43 20.22 5.07
C GLN A 56 -2.02 19.22 4.09
N LEU A 57 -2.42 18.06 4.60
CA LEU A 57 -3.13 17.07 3.81
C LEU A 57 -4.64 17.35 3.85
N GLU A 58 -5.28 17.32 2.69
CA GLU A 58 -6.72 17.53 2.56
C GLU A 58 -7.46 16.24 2.23
N LEU A 59 -6.82 15.34 1.50
CA LEU A 59 -7.40 14.08 1.07
C LEU A 59 -6.34 12.98 1.03
N VAL A 60 -6.71 11.82 1.51
CA VAL A 60 -5.95 10.57 1.33
C VAL A 60 -6.92 9.54 0.77
N ASP A 61 -6.63 9.02 -0.41
CA ASP A 61 -7.47 8.05 -1.10
C ASP A 61 -6.66 6.83 -1.49
N LEU A 62 -7.15 5.66 -1.07
CA LEU A 62 -6.57 4.38 -1.46
C LEU A 62 -7.30 3.87 -2.70
N ASP A 63 -6.61 3.87 -3.83
CA ASP A 63 -7.13 3.40 -5.11
C ASP A 63 -6.69 1.95 -5.33
N VAL A 64 -7.64 1.04 -5.33
CA VAL A 64 -7.40 -0.38 -5.55
C VAL A 64 -8.02 -0.78 -6.87
N THR A 65 -7.21 -1.30 -7.78
CA THR A 65 -7.63 -1.73 -9.11
C THR A 65 -7.39 -3.23 -9.26
N PRO A 66 -8.42 -4.03 -9.56
CA PRO A 66 -8.22 -5.44 -9.85
C PRO A 66 -7.57 -5.60 -11.24
N GLU A 67 -6.54 -6.45 -11.31
CA GLU A 67 -5.90 -6.84 -12.55
C GLU A 67 -6.02 -8.34 -12.74
N GLU A 68 -6.43 -8.76 -13.93
CA GLU A 68 -6.49 -10.15 -14.29
C GLU A 68 -5.12 -10.62 -14.79
N ALA A 69 -4.55 -11.62 -14.13
CA ALA A 69 -3.31 -12.24 -14.58
C ALA A 69 -3.56 -13.23 -15.73
N GLU A 70 -2.50 -13.61 -16.47
CA GLU A 70 -2.58 -14.54 -17.59
C GLU A 70 -3.17 -15.90 -17.22
N ASP A 71 -3.01 -16.33 -15.97
CA ASP A 71 -3.56 -17.58 -15.44
C ASP A 71 -5.03 -17.48 -15.01
N GLY A 72 -5.67 -16.32 -15.21
CA GLY A 72 -7.04 -16.06 -14.79
C GLY A 72 -7.21 -15.65 -13.34
N SER A 73 -6.15 -15.61 -12.55
CA SER A 73 -6.20 -15.07 -11.19
C SER A 73 -6.35 -13.56 -11.21
N ILE A 74 -7.00 -13.02 -10.18
CA ILE A 74 -7.17 -11.58 -10.02
C ILE A 74 -6.22 -11.11 -8.92
N ASP A 75 -5.24 -10.29 -9.29
CA ASP A 75 -4.40 -9.57 -8.36
C ASP A 75 -4.87 -8.13 -8.26
N ASN A 76 -4.90 -7.60 -7.04
CA ASN A 76 -5.21 -6.21 -6.82
C ASN A 76 -3.92 -5.39 -6.88
N THR A 77 -3.88 -4.43 -7.81
CA THR A 77 -2.91 -3.35 -7.75
C THR A 77 -3.50 -2.20 -6.95
N TYR A 78 -2.67 -1.50 -6.21
CA TYR A 78 -3.12 -0.38 -5.41
C TYR A 78 -2.11 0.74 -5.43
N ARG A 79 -2.60 1.94 -5.19
CA ARG A 79 -1.79 3.13 -5.03
C ARG A 79 -2.47 4.07 -4.06
N LEU A 80 -1.70 4.93 -3.44
CA LEU A 80 -2.23 5.93 -2.52
C LEU A 80 -2.16 7.29 -3.18
N ILE A 81 -3.30 7.98 -3.23
CA ILE A 81 -3.39 9.34 -3.76
C ILE A 81 -3.54 10.28 -2.58
N ILE A 82 -2.63 11.23 -2.45
CA ILE A 82 -2.72 12.27 -1.44
C ILE A 82 -2.84 13.62 -2.13
N ARG A 83 -3.72 14.44 -1.59
CA ARG A 83 -3.90 15.83 -1.99
C ARG A 83 -3.70 16.72 -0.79
N GLY A 84 -3.09 17.85 -1.03
CA GLY A 84 -2.84 18.79 0.03
C GLY A 84 -2.35 20.12 -0.50
N ARG A 85 -1.88 20.93 0.41
CA ARG A 85 -1.34 22.24 0.12
C ARG A 85 -0.12 22.52 0.99
N ALA A 86 0.80 23.29 0.45
CA ALA A 86 1.99 23.73 1.15
C ALA A 86 2.02 25.24 1.25
N ASN A 87 2.45 25.74 2.38
CA ASN A 87 2.52 27.18 2.65
C ASN A 87 3.71 27.81 1.94
N ASN A 88 3.49 29.00 1.34
CA ASN A 88 4.50 29.75 0.59
C ASN A 88 5.26 30.80 1.43
N GLU A 89 4.98 30.93 2.74
CA GLU A 89 5.50 32.05 3.53
C GLU A 89 7.01 32.01 3.73
N LYS A 90 7.55 30.89 4.22
CA LYS A 90 8.96 30.74 4.54
C LYS A 90 9.81 30.26 3.37
N ARG A 91 9.17 29.52 2.47
CA ARG A 91 9.80 28.84 1.36
C ARG A 91 8.71 28.58 0.32
N LYS A 92 9.06 28.47 -0.95
CA LYS A 92 8.09 28.11 -1.98
C LYS A 92 7.43 26.78 -1.64
N GLY A 93 6.09 26.73 -1.65
CA GLY A 93 5.34 25.52 -1.35
C GLY A 93 5.72 24.35 -2.23
N HIS A 94 6.05 24.61 -3.49
CA HIS A 94 6.57 23.61 -4.43
C HIS A 94 7.84 22.91 -3.90
N ASP A 95 8.73 23.63 -3.26
CA ASP A 95 9.98 23.06 -2.71
C ASP A 95 9.68 22.15 -1.52
N TRP A 96 8.73 22.50 -0.65
CA TRP A 96 8.27 21.62 0.42
C TRP A 96 7.72 20.30 -0.13
N VAL A 97 6.97 20.38 -1.22
CA VAL A 97 6.35 19.22 -1.85
C VAL A 97 7.39 18.33 -2.54
N LEU A 98 8.39 18.92 -3.18
CA LEU A 98 9.52 18.17 -3.75
C LEU A 98 10.34 17.44 -2.69
N ASP A 99 10.57 18.07 -1.55
CA ASP A 99 11.24 17.43 -0.43
C ASP A 99 10.44 16.25 0.11
N LEU A 100 9.13 16.41 0.25
CA LEU A 100 8.24 15.34 0.68
C LEU A 100 8.27 14.17 -0.30
N GLN A 101 8.23 14.44 -1.60
CA GLN A 101 8.37 13.42 -2.64
C GLN A 101 9.69 12.65 -2.51
N SER A 102 10.80 13.35 -2.35
CA SER A 102 12.13 12.73 -2.18
C SER A 102 12.21 11.86 -0.94
N GLU A 103 11.66 12.34 0.17
CA GLU A 103 11.62 11.59 1.44
C GLU A 103 10.79 10.32 1.34
N LEU A 104 9.61 10.40 0.71
CA LEU A 104 8.75 9.24 0.50
C LEU A 104 9.39 8.20 -0.43
N LYS A 105 10.07 8.62 -1.47
CA LYS A 105 10.78 7.72 -2.38
C LYS A 105 11.87 6.89 -1.70
N LYS A 106 12.42 7.37 -0.60
CA LYS A 106 13.45 6.65 0.17
C LYS A 106 12.90 5.56 1.06
N GLN A 107 11.58 5.50 1.23
CA GLN A 107 10.97 4.52 2.12
C GLN A 107 10.97 3.11 1.50
N PRO A 108 11.26 2.06 2.29
CA PRO A 108 11.44 0.71 1.75
C PRO A 108 10.18 0.09 1.13
N ARG A 109 9.01 0.57 1.52
CA ARG A 109 7.72 0.08 0.98
C ARG A 109 7.19 0.91 -0.18
N VAL A 110 7.91 1.95 -0.57
CA VAL A 110 7.53 2.85 -1.64
C VAL A 110 8.42 2.59 -2.85
N ARG A 111 7.81 2.28 -3.98
CA ARG A 111 8.51 2.08 -5.25
C ARG A 111 8.76 3.40 -5.96
N ASP A 112 7.73 4.22 -6.04
CA ASP A 112 7.80 5.51 -6.73
C ASP A 112 6.76 6.48 -6.18
N VAL A 113 7.03 7.77 -6.36
CA VAL A 113 6.12 8.87 -6.01
C VAL A 113 6.15 9.88 -7.13
N PHE A 114 4.99 10.16 -7.70
CA PHE A 114 4.89 11.13 -8.79
C PHE A 114 3.69 12.04 -8.60
N PHE A 115 3.70 13.17 -9.29
CA PHE A 115 2.63 14.14 -9.20
C PHE A 115 1.46 13.75 -10.10
N GLY A 116 0.24 13.95 -9.59
CA GLY A 116 -0.97 13.79 -10.37
C GLY A 116 -1.16 14.93 -11.38
N LYS A 117 -2.03 14.70 -12.35
CA LYS A 117 -2.32 15.66 -13.44
C LYS A 117 -3.41 16.67 -13.10
N ARG A 118 -3.86 16.72 -11.85
CA ARG A 118 -4.94 17.60 -11.46
C ARG A 118 -4.53 19.06 -11.59
N PRO A 119 -5.41 19.95 -12.13
CA PRO A 119 -5.15 21.38 -12.16
C PRO A 119 -4.87 21.91 -10.76
N ARG A 120 -3.84 22.72 -10.64
CA ARG A 120 -3.46 23.34 -9.37
C ARG A 120 -4.20 24.64 -9.21
N ALA A 121 -4.82 24.83 -8.05
CA ALA A 121 -5.38 26.10 -7.65
C ALA A 121 -4.42 26.77 -6.68
N ASP A 122 -3.38 27.40 -7.22
CA ASP A 122 -2.39 28.10 -6.41
C ASP A 122 -2.89 29.49 -6.03
N THR A 123 -2.68 29.85 -4.78
CA THR A 123 -2.86 31.21 -4.28
C THR A 123 -1.52 31.80 -3.84
N ALA A 124 -1.50 33.08 -3.48
CA ALA A 124 -0.29 33.70 -2.96
C ALA A 124 0.23 33.02 -1.68
N ALA A 125 -0.66 32.46 -0.85
CA ALA A 125 -0.33 31.83 0.42
C ALA A 125 -0.08 30.34 0.30
N TRP A 126 -0.66 29.65 -0.68
CA TRP A 126 -0.70 28.19 -0.75
C TRP A 126 -0.39 27.64 -2.14
N TYR A 127 0.35 26.53 -2.15
CA TYR A 127 0.61 25.70 -3.32
C TYR A 127 -0.13 24.37 -3.16
N SER A 128 -1.05 24.10 -4.07
CA SER A 128 -1.83 22.85 -4.05
C SER A 128 -1.13 21.75 -4.84
N PHE A 129 -1.18 20.52 -4.33
CA PHE A 129 -0.53 19.39 -4.96
C PHE A 129 -1.37 18.12 -4.89
N GLU A 130 -1.08 17.21 -5.80
CA GLU A 130 -1.55 15.82 -5.76
C GLU A 130 -0.34 14.91 -5.97
N MET A 131 -0.15 13.96 -5.07
CA MET A 131 0.88 12.94 -5.20
C MET A 131 0.27 11.56 -5.32
N ILE A 132 0.84 10.74 -6.18
CA ILE A 132 0.49 9.33 -6.32
C ILE A 132 1.66 8.52 -5.82
N ILE A 133 1.43 7.71 -4.78
CA ILE A 133 2.43 6.88 -4.13
C ILE A 133 2.20 5.44 -4.54
N GLU A 134 3.14 4.88 -5.29
CA GLU A 134 3.10 3.48 -5.70
C GLU A 134 3.85 2.60 -4.71
N PRO A 135 3.26 1.47 -4.30
CA PRO A 135 3.90 0.57 -3.36
C PRO A 135 5.00 -0.25 -4.01
N GLN A 136 5.99 -0.63 -3.20
CA GLN A 136 6.88 -1.72 -3.51
C GLN A 136 6.18 -3.01 -3.08
N TYR A 137 5.77 -3.81 -4.04
CA TYR A 137 5.09 -5.08 -3.75
C TYR A 137 6.05 -6.05 -3.09
N VAL A 138 5.56 -6.66 -2.00
CA VAL A 138 6.29 -7.74 -1.33
C VAL A 138 5.86 -9.05 -1.96
N SER A 139 6.84 -9.85 -2.40
CA SER A 139 6.60 -11.19 -2.89
C SER A 139 6.22 -12.09 -1.70
N ILE A 140 5.01 -12.59 -1.72
CA ILE A 140 4.49 -13.49 -0.68
C ILE A 140 4.60 -14.94 -1.15
#